data_4048afe080bf004ca618041cd2da5ea0
#
_entry.id   4048afe080bf004ca618041cd2da5ea0
#
_cell.length_a   1.000
_cell.length_b   1.000
_cell.length_c   1.000
_cell.angle_alpha   90.00
_cell.angle_beta   90.00
_cell.angle_gamma   90.00
#
_symmetry.space_group_name_H-M   'P 1'
#
loop_
_entity.id
_entity.type
_entity.pdbx_description
1 polymer ?
#
loop_
_entity_poly.entity_id
_entity_poly.type
_entity_poly.pdbx_seq_one_letter_code
_entity_poly.pdbx_strand_id
1 'polypeptide(L)'
;MMYQELLKALVKPPLYEKTDTLFWNDPHIAKSMLEAHLNPDLEAVSRKPETIDKAVDFIETLVSKDAKILDIGCGPGLYTKRLSAKGFNVTGLDFSANSIAYAKAHDTQTTYVVQDYLEMDFENEFDLITFIYCDYGALVPEDREKILKNSYRALKSGGQLLFDVFTKYSVMSQAESCEIDISDGPGFWSGHPYVVLHGHFIYDEGVIGDRYAIYEANQNRIFNIWTVGFSESQLRDEVENTGFKVLQTFCGIEDRPFDENGELLAMLVEK
;
A
#
# COMPACT_ATOMS: atom_id res chain seq x y z
N MET A 1 -3.59 -6.38 35.81
CA MET A 1 -3.36 -5.35 34.78
C MET A 1 -2.51 -5.92 33.64
N MET A 2 -1.25 -6.23 33.84
CA MET A 2 -0.34 -6.79 32.81
C MET A 2 -0.87 -8.05 32.08
N TYR A 3 -1.42 -9.03 32.78
CA TYR A 3 -1.96 -10.26 32.17
C TYR A 3 -3.13 -9.99 31.21
N GLN A 4 -4.03 -9.09 31.55
CA GLN A 4 -5.16 -8.72 30.68
C GLN A 4 -4.72 -7.95 29.46
N GLU A 5 -3.65 -7.15 29.56
CA GLU A 5 -3.07 -6.43 28.41
C GLU A 5 -2.37 -7.40 27.47
N LEU A 6 -1.61 -8.35 28.00
CA LEU A 6 -0.98 -9.42 27.20
C LEU A 6 -2.04 -10.28 26.49
N LEU A 7 -3.14 -10.63 27.18
CA LEU A 7 -4.23 -11.35 26.52
C LEU A 7 -4.85 -10.55 25.36
N LYS A 8 -5.06 -9.24 25.54
CA LYS A 8 -5.57 -8.40 24.46
C LYS A 8 -4.63 -8.36 23.25
N ALA A 9 -3.33 -8.38 23.50
CA ALA A 9 -2.32 -8.38 22.45
C ALA A 9 -2.30 -9.69 21.63
N LEU A 10 -2.61 -10.81 22.26
CA LEU A 10 -2.51 -12.15 21.68
C LEU A 10 -3.86 -12.70 21.15
N VAL A 11 -4.98 -12.05 21.47
CA VAL A 11 -6.30 -12.46 20.98
C VAL A 11 -6.52 -11.92 19.59
N LYS A 12 -7.02 -12.79 18.69
CA LYS A 12 -7.44 -12.44 17.34
C LYS A 12 -8.45 -11.27 17.39
N PRO A 13 -8.13 -10.11 16.79
CA PRO A 13 -9.03 -8.95 16.83
C PRO A 13 -10.30 -9.21 16.00
N PRO A 14 -11.41 -8.53 16.28
CA PRO A 14 -12.52 -8.48 15.34
C PRO A 14 -12.07 -8.02 13.96
N LEU A 15 -12.64 -8.60 12.90
CA LEU A 15 -12.29 -8.26 11.54
C LEU A 15 -12.41 -6.73 11.30
N TYR A 16 -11.38 -6.13 10.73
CA TYR A 16 -11.25 -4.68 10.49
C TYR A 16 -11.31 -3.79 11.74
N GLU A 17 -11.02 -4.35 12.93
CA GLU A 17 -10.92 -3.53 14.15
C GLU A 17 -9.92 -2.39 13.95
N LYS A 18 -10.41 -1.15 14.13
CA LYS A 18 -9.56 0.05 14.05
C LYS A 18 -8.79 0.23 15.35
N THR A 19 -7.59 0.75 15.28
CA THR A 19 -6.75 1.15 16.42
C THR A 19 -6.74 2.66 16.57
N ASP A 20 -6.44 3.15 17.78
CA ASP A 20 -6.50 4.59 18.11
C ASP A 20 -5.57 5.46 17.24
N THR A 21 -4.46 4.88 16.77
CA THR A 21 -3.51 5.52 15.87
C THR A 21 -3.24 4.63 14.68
N LEU A 22 -3.01 5.24 13.53
CA LEU A 22 -2.56 4.52 12.35
C LEU A 22 -1.06 4.22 12.48
N PHE A 23 -0.67 3.02 12.13
CA PHE A 23 0.71 2.56 12.10
C PHE A 23 1.66 3.55 11.39
N TRP A 24 1.25 4.03 10.22
CA TRP A 24 2.01 4.96 9.39
C TRP A 24 2.15 6.38 9.96
N ASN A 25 1.32 6.75 10.94
CA ASN A 25 1.31 8.07 11.57
C ASN A 25 2.12 8.10 12.87
N ASP A 26 2.62 6.97 13.35
CA ASP A 26 3.52 6.95 14.49
C ASP A 26 4.85 7.63 14.13
N PRO A 27 5.30 8.68 14.83
CA PRO A 27 6.45 9.48 14.42
C PRO A 27 7.76 8.68 14.34
N HIS A 28 7.94 7.67 15.20
CA HIS A 28 9.14 6.83 15.18
C HIS A 28 9.07 5.81 14.06
N ILE A 29 7.94 5.08 13.96
CA ILE A 29 7.74 4.06 12.92
C ILE A 29 7.79 4.69 11.53
N ALA A 30 7.17 5.87 11.33
CA ALA A 30 7.21 6.58 10.05
C ALA A 30 8.65 6.89 9.58
N LYS A 31 9.58 7.16 10.51
CA LYS A 31 11.00 7.33 10.17
C LYS A 31 11.63 6.00 9.78
N SER A 32 11.42 4.95 10.57
CA SER A 32 11.94 3.61 10.28
C SER A 32 11.39 3.05 8.96
N MET A 33 10.12 3.35 8.65
CA MET A 33 9.50 3.02 7.37
C MET A 33 10.18 3.72 6.19
N LEU A 34 10.49 5.02 6.32
CA LEU A 34 11.22 5.73 5.27
C LEU A 34 12.60 5.11 5.03
N GLU A 35 13.32 4.77 6.10
CA GLU A 35 14.62 4.09 5.99
C GLU A 35 14.48 2.71 5.30
N ALA A 36 13.41 1.96 5.61
CA ALA A 36 13.11 0.68 4.99
C ALA A 36 12.76 0.82 3.50
N HIS A 37 11.96 1.83 3.11
CA HIS A 37 11.67 2.13 1.69
C HIS A 37 12.92 2.42 0.88
N LEU A 38 13.92 3.06 1.48
CA LEU A 38 15.15 3.47 0.81
C LEU A 38 16.22 2.37 0.79
N ASN A 39 16.02 1.28 1.51
CA ASN A 39 16.95 0.16 1.54
C ASN A 39 16.74 -0.75 0.30
N PRO A 40 17.68 -0.79 -0.66
CA PRO A 40 17.50 -1.57 -1.90
C PRO A 40 17.51 -3.10 -1.68
N ASP A 41 18.01 -3.55 -0.53
CA ASP A 41 18.10 -4.97 -0.19
C ASP A 41 16.85 -5.49 0.53
N LEU A 42 15.97 -4.58 0.98
CA LEU A 42 14.75 -4.90 1.71
C LEU A 42 13.51 -4.76 0.82
N GLU A 43 12.69 -5.80 0.76
CA GLU A 43 11.44 -5.82 -0.03
C GLU A 43 10.17 -5.82 0.84
N ALA A 44 10.30 -5.41 2.10
CA ALA A 44 9.19 -5.44 3.05
C ALA A 44 8.20 -4.28 2.93
N VAL A 45 8.60 -3.17 2.31
CA VAL A 45 7.79 -1.93 2.21
C VAL A 45 7.84 -1.27 0.83
N SER A 46 8.72 -1.75 -0.05
CA SER A 46 8.83 -1.34 -1.46
C SER A 46 9.42 -2.47 -2.27
N ARG A 47 9.13 -2.48 -3.57
CA ARG A 47 9.79 -3.41 -4.50
C ARG A 47 11.27 -3.06 -4.66
N LYS A 48 12.09 -4.05 -5.04
CA LYS A 48 13.50 -3.82 -5.39
C LYS A 48 13.63 -2.87 -6.57
N PRO A 49 14.75 -2.13 -6.68
CA PRO A 49 14.97 -1.18 -7.75
C PRO A 49 14.75 -1.75 -9.15
N GLU A 50 15.19 -2.98 -9.41
CA GLU A 50 15.05 -3.65 -10.71
C GLU A 50 13.58 -3.95 -11.05
N THR A 51 12.76 -4.28 -10.04
CA THR A 51 11.31 -4.49 -10.20
C THR A 51 10.62 -3.16 -10.48
N ILE A 52 11.01 -2.10 -9.76
CA ILE A 52 10.48 -0.74 -9.99
C ILE A 52 10.82 -0.27 -11.41
N ASP A 53 12.06 -0.48 -11.87
CA ASP A 53 12.50 -0.07 -13.20
C ASP A 53 11.67 -0.78 -14.29
N LYS A 54 11.43 -2.09 -14.18
CA LYS A 54 10.56 -2.83 -15.12
C LYS A 54 9.10 -2.35 -15.08
N ALA A 55 8.57 -2.08 -13.88
CA ALA A 55 7.21 -1.55 -13.75
C ALA A 55 7.09 -0.18 -14.40
N VAL A 56 8.06 0.69 -14.25
CA VAL A 56 8.12 2.01 -14.90
C VAL A 56 8.23 1.86 -16.43
N ASP A 57 9.03 0.93 -16.93
CA ASP A 57 9.10 0.63 -18.37
C ASP A 57 7.76 0.13 -18.92
N PHE A 58 7.06 -0.73 -18.17
CA PHE A 58 5.72 -1.18 -18.52
C PHE A 58 4.71 -0.02 -18.50
N ILE A 59 4.69 0.81 -17.46
CA ILE A 59 3.81 1.99 -17.37
C ILE A 59 4.01 2.93 -18.55
N GLU A 60 5.25 3.14 -19.02
CA GLU A 60 5.56 3.95 -20.19
C GLU A 60 4.84 3.45 -21.45
N THR A 61 4.55 2.16 -21.56
CA THR A 61 3.84 1.59 -22.72
C THR A 61 2.34 1.85 -22.71
N LEU A 62 1.76 2.20 -21.57
CA LEU A 62 0.31 2.35 -21.39
C LEU A 62 -0.20 3.74 -21.80
N VAL A 63 0.67 4.74 -21.84
CA VAL A 63 0.27 6.15 -22.02
C VAL A 63 1.16 6.89 -23.01
N SER A 64 0.65 7.99 -23.58
CA SER A 64 1.45 8.89 -24.41
C SER A 64 2.47 9.68 -23.58
N LYS A 65 3.53 10.21 -24.25
CA LYS A 65 4.60 10.95 -23.56
C LYS A 65 4.15 12.22 -22.84
N ASP A 66 3.02 12.81 -23.22
CA ASP A 66 2.46 14.01 -22.58
C ASP A 66 1.45 13.69 -21.48
N ALA A 67 1.32 12.41 -21.11
CA ALA A 67 0.33 11.96 -20.13
C ALA A 67 0.58 12.59 -18.76
N LYS A 68 -0.53 12.92 -18.10
CA LYS A 68 -0.54 13.27 -16.67
C LYS A 68 -0.78 12.02 -15.86
N ILE A 69 0.14 11.71 -14.96
CA ILE A 69 0.11 10.52 -14.09
C ILE A 69 -0.07 10.94 -12.65
N LEU A 70 -1.01 10.31 -11.94
CA LEU A 70 -1.15 10.40 -10.49
C LEU A 70 -0.68 9.08 -9.86
N ASP A 71 0.29 9.14 -8.96
CA ASP A 71 0.74 8.01 -8.15
C ASP A 71 0.17 8.15 -6.73
N ILE A 72 -0.77 7.29 -6.39
CA ILE A 72 -1.48 7.28 -5.10
C ILE A 72 -0.69 6.41 -4.13
N GLY A 73 -0.40 6.93 -2.92
CA GLY A 73 0.47 6.25 -1.97
C GLY A 73 1.92 6.25 -2.45
N CYS A 74 2.39 7.35 -3.04
CA CYS A 74 3.69 7.41 -3.71
C CYS A 74 4.91 7.25 -2.78
N GLY A 75 4.72 7.30 -1.47
CA GLY A 75 5.78 7.19 -0.48
C GLY A 75 6.93 8.18 -0.71
N PRO A 76 8.19 7.74 -0.63
CA PRO A 76 9.36 8.60 -0.88
C PRO A 76 9.63 8.90 -2.36
N GLY A 77 8.70 8.55 -3.25
CA GLY A 77 8.78 8.91 -4.66
C GLY A 77 9.60 7.96 -5.53
N LEU A 78 9.69 6.69 -5.20
CA LEU A 78 10.52 5.72 -5.93
C LEU A 78 10.05 5.51 -7.38
N TYR A 79 8.74 5.46 -7.61
CA TYR A 79 8.13 5.38 -8.94
C TYR A 79 8.03 6.75 -9.60
N THR A 80 7.51 7.75 -8.89
CA THR A 80 7.28 9.10 -9.43
C THR A 80 8.52 9.74 -10.00
N LYS A 81 9.66 9.64 -9.28
CA LYS A 81 10.96 10.16 -9.75
C LYS A 81 11.41 9.51 -11.07
N ARG A 82 11.19 8.21 -11.23
CA ARG A 82 11.55 7.49 -12.46
C ARG A 82 10.64 7.87 -13.62
N LEU A 83 9.34 7.99 -13.36
CA LEU A 83 8.36 8.44 -14.35
C LEU A 83 8.63 9.88 -14.80
N SER A 84 8.90 10.79 -13.87
CA SER A 84 9.25 12.18 -14.21
C SER A 84 10.56 12.28 -14.99
N ALA A 85 11.56 11.44 -14.68
CA ALA A 85 12.80 11.37 -15.44
C ALA A 85 12.60 10.87 -16.90
N LYS A 86 11.54 10.10 -17.17
CA LYS A 86 11.11 9.72 -18.53
C LYS A 86 10.33 10.83 -19.24
N GLY A 87 10.05 11.95 -18.57
CA GLY A 87 9.39 13.14 -19.15
C GLY A 87 7.88 13.21 -18.95
N PHE A 88 7.29 12.32 -18.12
CA PHE A 88 5.88 12.41 -17.78
C PHE A 88 5.57 13.57 -16.83
N ASN A 89 4.35 14.08 -16.89
CA ASN A 89 3.84 15.05 -15.92
C ASN A 89 3.25 14.28 -14.72
N VAL A 90 4.03 14.17 -13.63
CA VAL A 90 3.72 13.30 -12.51
C VAL A 90 3.27 14.10 -11.28
N THR A 91 2.19 13.66 -10.67
CA THR A 91 1.77 14.07 -9.33
C THR A 91 1.87 12.86 -8.40
N GLY A 92 2.59 12.99 -7.30
CA GLY A 92 2.67 12.00 -6.23
C GLY A 92 1.86 12.45 -5.02
N LEU A 93 0.99 11.59 -4.53
CA LEU A 93 0.14 11.86 -3.37
C LEU A 93 0.40 10.81 -2.29
N ASP A 94 0.68 11.27 -1.07
CA ASP A 94 0.86 10.41 0.10
C ASP A 94 0.49 11.18 1.37
N PHE A 95 -0.04 10.49 2.37
CA PHE A 95 -0.38 11.13 3.66
C PHE A 95 0.83 11.28 4.59
N SER A 96 1.94 10.54 4.34
CA SER A 96 3.18 10.64 5.11
C SER A 96 3.95 11.91 4.77
N ALA A 97 3.89 12.90 5.64
CA ALA A 97 4.65 14.14 5.47
C ALA A 97 6.18 13.90 5.40
N ASN A 98 6.70 12.89 6.10
CA ASN A 98 8.12 12.53 6.09
C ASN A 98 8.54 11.99 4.71
N SER A 99 7.75 11.08 4.14
CA SER A 99 8.00 10.51 2.80
C SER A 99 7.95 11.60 1.73
N ILE A 100 6.93 12.46 1.77
CA ILE A 100 6.80 13.58 0.83
C ILE A 100 7.91 14.61 0.99
N ALA A 101 8.37 14.90 2.22
CA ALA A 101 9.50 15.80 2.42
C ALA A 101 10.79 15.25 1.80
N TYR A 102 11.02 13.94 1.96
CA TYR A 102 12.13 13.25 1.30
C TYR A 102 12.00 13.31 -0.23
N ALA A 103 10.83 12.98 -0.78
CA ALA A 103 10.57 12.98 -2.20
C ALA A 103 10.86 14.36 -2.82
N LYS A 104 10.31 15.44 -2.23
CA LYS A 104 10.55 16.83 -2.65
C LYS A 104 12.03 17.24 -2.63
N ALA A 105 12.80 16.72 -1.66
CA ALA A 105 14.23 17.03 -1.55
C ALA A 105 15.07 16.32 -2.64
N HIS A 106 14.56 15.22 -3.22
CA HIS A 106 15.32 14.37 -4.14
C HIS A 106 14.76 14.33 -5.57
N ASP A 107 13.61 14.97 -5.78
CA ASP A 107 12.98 15.13 -7.10
C ASP A 107 12.24 16.47 -7.17
N THR A 108 12.66 17.30 -8.12
CA THR A 108 12.11 18.63 -8.36
C THR A 108 11.18 18.68 -9.57
N GLN A 109 10.99 17.59 -10.29
CA GLN A 109 10.18 17.53 -11.52
C GLN A 109 8.74 17.08 -11.22
N THR A 110 8.55 16.29 -10.17
CA THR A 110 7.24 15.80 -9.74
C THR A 110 6.54 16.81 -8.81
N THR A 111 5.23 16.94 -8.95
CA THR A 111 4.37 17.64 -7.99
C THR A 111 4.02 16.72 -6.84
N TYR A 112 4.44 17.02 -5.61
CA TYR A 112 4.14 16.20 -4.44
C TYR A 112 3.13 16.84 -3.51
N VAL A 113 2.11 16.07 -3.10
CA VAL A 113 1.00 16.50 -2.25
C VAL A 113 0.95 15.63 -0.99
N VAL A 114 0.91 16.28 0.19
CA VAL A 114 0.62 15.57 1.46
C VAL A 114 -0.89 15.56 1.64
N GLN A 115 -1.52 14.42 1.43
CA GLN A 115 -2.98 14.27 1.52
C GLN A 115 -3.34 12.79 1.70
N ASP A 116 -4.43 12.53 2.43
CA ASP A 116 -5.08 11.22 2.42
C ASP A 116 -5.76 11.02 1.05
N TYR A 117 -5.43 9.95 0.35
CA TYR A 117 -6.02 9.63 -0.96
C TYR A 117 -7.53 9.38 -0.89
N LEU A 118 -8.04 8.99 0.27
CA LEU A 118 -9.48 8.88 0.48
C LEU A 118 -10.19 10.24 0.44
N GLU A 119 -9.47 11.33 0.66
CA GLU A 119 -10.00 12.70 0.64
C GLU A 119 -9.58 13.48 -0.62
N MET A 120 -8.96 12.83 -1.62
CA MET A 120 -8.61 13.49 -2.88
C MET A 120 -9.87 13.92 -3.65
N ASP A 121 -9.81 15.09 -4.28
CA ASP A 121 -10.94 15.73 -4.97
C ASP A 121 -10.65 16.10 -6.44
N PHE A 122 -9.60 15.54 -7.03
CA PHE A 122 -9.29 15.72 -8.45
C PHE A 122 -10.46 15.32 -9.37
N GLU A 123 -10.62 16.02 -10.50
CA GLU A 123 -11.69 15.76 -11.44
C GLU A 123 -11.20 15.87 -12.90
N ASN A 124 -11.35 14.78 -13.68
CA ASN A 124 -11.01 14.71 -15.11
C ASN A 124 -9.62 15.26 -15.45
N GLU A 125 -8.62 14.95 -14.64
CA GLU A 125 -7.29 15.54 -14.73
C GLU A 125 -6.22 14.59 -15.27
N PHE A 126 -6.28 13.30 -14.91
CA PHE A 126 -5.20 12.34 -15.15
C PHE A 126 -5.52 11.39 -16.32
N ASP A 127 -4.47 11.02 -17.06
CA ASP A 127 -4.53 10.01 -18.11
C ASP A 127 -4.29 8.61 -17.52
N LEU A 128 -3.48 8.53 -16.46
CA LEU A 128 -3.20 7.31 -15.72
C LEU A 128 -3.16 7.60 -14.22
N ILE A 129 -3.71 6.68 -13.44
CA ILE A 129 -3.49 6.59 -11.98
C ILE A 129 -2.77 5.30 -11.71
N THR A 130 -1.72 5.34 -10.85
CA THR A 130 -1.04 4.18 -10.29
C THR A 130 -1.34 4.06 -8.81
N PHE A 131 -1.58 2.83 -8.32
CA PHE A 131 -1.80 2.54 -6.90
C PHE A 131 -1.10 1.22 -6.60
N ILE A 132 0.19 1.30 -6.28
CA ILE A 132 1.15 0.20 -6.35
C ILE A 132 1.59 -0.23 -4.96
N TYR A 133 1.97 -1.49 -4.84
CA TYR A 133 2.42 -2.18 -3.64
C TYR A 133 1.28 -2.69 -2.74
N CYS A 134 0.20 -3.14 -3.36
CA CYS A 134 -0.93 -3.81 -2.69
C CYS A 134 -1.71 -2.96 -1.67
N ASP A 135 -1.54 -1.64 -1.68
CA ASP A 135 -2.21 -0.72 -0.76
C ASP A 135 -3.74 -0.82 -0.83
N TYR A 136 -4.30 -1.12 -2.02
CA TYR A 136 -5.74 -1.35 -2.17
C TYR A 136 -6.25 -2.46 -1.25
N GLY A 137 -5.47 -3.53 -1.09
CA GLY A 137 -5.79 -4.65 -0.22
C GLY A 137 -5.66 -4.35 1.27
N ALA A 138 -5.04 -3.24 1.66
CA ALA A 138 -4.95 -2.80 3.06
C ALA A 138 -6.22 -2.07 3.55
N LEU A 139 -7.10 -1.69 2.62
CA LEU A 139 -8.30 -0.91 2.91
C LEU A 139 -9.48 -1.79 3.32
N VAL A 140 -10.33 -1.27 4.20
CA VAL A 140 -11.64 -1.84 4.49
C VAL A 140 -12.58 -1.68 3.28
N PRO A 141 -13.64 -2.48 3.14
CA PRO A 141 -14.51 -2.47 1.95
C PRO A 141 -15.05 -1.08 1.58
N GLU A 142 -15.47 -0.29 2.56
CA GLU A 142 -16.02 1.06 2.35
C GLU A 142 -14.96 2.02 1.80
N ASP A 143 -13.72 1.90 2.28
CA ASP A 143 -12.61 2.74 1.83
C ASP A 143 -12.13 2.31 0.43
N ARG A 144 -12.20 0.99 0.08
CA ARG A 144 -11.95 0.50 -1.28
C ARG A 144 -12.95 1.07 -2.29
N GLU A 145 -14.23 1.05 -1.97
CA GLU A 145 -15.26 1.66 -2.81
C GLU A 145 -15.02 3.16 -2.98
N LYS A 146 -14.65 3.86 -1.91
CA LYS A 146 -14.36 5.30 -1.91
C LYS A 146 -13.16 5.63 -2.81
N ILE A 147 -12.04 4.90 -2.69
CA ILE A 147 -10.85 5.17 -3.51
C ILE A 147 -11.08 4.87 -4.99
N LEU A 148 -11.84 3.82 -5.34
CA LEU A 148 -12.22 3.57 -6.73
C LEU A 148 -13.07 4.71 -7.30
N LYS A 149 -14.08 5.19 -6.56
CA LYS A 149 -14.90 6.35 -6.98
C LYS A 149 -14.07 7.62 -7.14
N ASN A 150 -13.15 7.88 -6.22
CA ASN A 150 -12.26 9.03 -6.31
C ASN A 150 -11.33 8.92 -7.53
N SER A 151 -10.76 7.73 -7.79
CA SER A 151 -9.92 7.47 -8.95
C SER A 151 -10.71 7.61 -10.25
N TYR A 152 -11.94 7.08 -10.32
CA TYR A 152 -12.82 7.24 -11.47
C TYR A 152 -13.12 8.71 -11.76
N ARG A 153 -13.41 9.52 -10.72
CA ARG A 153 -13.64 10.96 -10.88
C ARG A 153 -12.38 11.69 -11.37
N ALA A 154 -11.21 11.35 -10.80
CA ALA A 154 -9.94 12.00 -11.12
C ALA A 154 -9.44 11.73 -12.54
N LEU A 155 -9.78 10.57 -13.11
CA LEU A 155 -9.41 10.16 -14.45
C LEU A 155 -10.19 10.93 -15.52
N LYS A 156 -9.54 11.26 -16.61
CA LYS A 156 -10.18 11.69 -17.86
C LYS A 156 -11.00 10.54 -18.47
N SER A 157 -11.90 10.87 -19.41
CA SER A 157 -12.56 9.85 -20.23
C SER A 157 -11.53 9.04 -21.01
N GLY A 158 -11.56 7.70 -20.91
CA GLY A 158 -10.56 6.80 -21.45
C GLY A 158 -9.25 6.75 -20.64
N GLY A 159 -9.18 7.45 -19.52
CA GLY A 159 -8.05 7.33 -18.57
C GLY A 159 -8.06 6.01 -17.84
N GLN A 160 -6.88 5.57 -17.39
CA GLN A 160 -6.67 4.25 -16.86
C GLN A 160 -6.22 4.27 -15.38
N LEU A 161 -6.59 3.22 -14.64
CA LEU A 161 -6.05 2.93 -13.31
C LEU A 161 -5.30 1.59 -13.36
N LEU A 162 -4.06 1.60 -12.91
CA LEU A 162 -3.21 0.42 -12.74
C LEU A 162 -2.91 0.23 -11.26
N PHE A 163 -3.26 -0.92 -10.71
CA PHE A 163 -3.01 -1.24 -9.31
C PHE A 163 -2.77 -2.73 -9.10
N ASP A 164 -2.16 -3.09 -7.97
CA ASP A 164 -1.91 -4.47 -7.61
C ASP A 164 -2.45 -4.82 -6.22
N VAL A 165 -2.71 -6.12 -6.02
CA VAL A 165 -3.16 -6.71 -4.77
C VAL A 165 -2.51 -8.09 -4.59
N PHE A 166 -2.54 -8.62 -3.37
CA PHE A 166 -2.25 -10.02 -3.15
C PHE A 166 -3.37 -10.91 -3.69
N THR A 167 -3.01 -12.09 -4.22
CA THR A 167 -4.02 -13.10 -4.58
C THR A 167 -4.61 -13.74 -3.32
N LYS A 168 -5.85 -14.20 -3.42
CA LYS A 168 -6.48 -14.97 -2.36
C LYS A 168 -5.69 -16.26 -2.06
N TYR A 169 -5.09 -16.86 -3.08
CA TYR A 169 -4.22 -18.02 -2.93
C TYR A 169 -3.01 -17.71 -2.05
N SER A 170 -2.29 -16.62 -2.33
CA SER A 170 -1.13 -16.20 -1.53
C SER A 170 -1.48 -15.97 -0.07
N VAL A 171 -2.57 -15.25 0.19
CA VAL A 171 -3.04 -14.94 1.55
C VAL A 171 -3.46 -16.22 2.30
N MET A 172 -4.26 -17.09 1.67
CA MET A 172 -4.77 -18.31 2.30
C MET A 172 -3.73 -19.43 2.42
N SER A 173 -2.58 -19.32 1.74
CA SER A 173 -1.47 -20.28 1.87
C SER A 173 -0.59 -20.03 3.09
N GLN A 174 -0.78 -18.92 3.78
CA GLN A 174 -0.03 -18.58 5.00
C GLN A 174 -0.58 -19.35 6.21
N ALA A 175 0.15 -19.33 7.32
CA ALA A 175 -0.26 -19.96 8.57
C ALA A 175 -0.29 -18.92 9.69
N GLU A 176 -1.29 -19.04 10.58
CA GLU A 176 -1.33 -18.20 11.77
C GLU A 176 -0.08 -18.39 12.62
N SER A 177 0.47 -17.29 13.12
CA SER A 177 1.65 -17.29 13.98
C SER A 177 1.54 -16.26 15.10
N CYS A 178 2.40 -16.43 16.10
CA CYS A 178 2.64 -15.42 17.13
C CYS A 178 4.13 -15.34 17.38
N GLU A 179 4.68 -14.14 17.20
CA GLU A 179 6.10 -13.88 17.33
C GLU A 179 6.36 -12.83 18.39
N ILE A 180 7.56 -12.90 18.97
CA ILE A 180 8.03 -11.93 19.96
C ILE A 180 9.36 -11.36 19.47
N ASP A 181 9.43 -10.04 19.37
CA ASP A 181 10.66 -9.30 19.11
C ASP A 181 11.03 -8.48 20.35
N ILE A 182 12.31 -8.55 20.77
CA ILE A 182 12.82 -7.87 21.95
C ILE A 182 14.07 -7.08 21.58
N SER A 183 14.05 -5.79 21.90
CA SER A 183 15.22 -4.93 21.79
C SER A 183 15.56 -4.29 23.13
N ASP A 184 16.83 -4.33 23.50
CA ASP A 184 17.38 -3.64 24.67
C ASP A 184 17.81 -2.18 24.38
N GLY A 185 17.56 -1.71 23.14
CA GLY A 185 17.86 -0.37 22.66
C GLY A 185 16.87 0.11 21.59
N PRO A 186 17.21 1.20 20.87
CA PRO A 186 16.43 1.65 19.73
C PRO A 186 16.34 0.60 18.63
N GLY A 187 15.19 0.56 17.93
CA GLY A 187 14.96 -0.32 16.80
C GLY A 187 13.81 0.17 15.92
N PHE A 188 13.29 -0.69 15.07
CA PHE A 188 12.22 -0.32 14.14
C PHE A 188 10.98 0.25 14.85
N TRP A 189 10.56 -0.37 15.96
CA TRP A 189 9.30 -0.10 16.63
C TRP A 189 9.34 1.06 17.61
N SER A 190 10.52 1.35 18.15
CA SER A 190 10.71 2.40 19.18
C SER A 190 12.14 2.94 19.22
N GLY A 191 12.28 4.19 19.66
CA GLY A 191 13.56 4.80 20.03
C GLY A 191 14.09 4.37 21.42
N HIS A 192 13.35 3.53 22.15
CA HIS A 192 13.66 3.01 23.48
C HIS A 192 13.69 1.49 23.48
N PRO A 193 14.17 0.82 24.54
CA PRO A 193 13.98 -0.62 24.70
C PRO A 193 12.51 -1.02 24.65
N TYR A 194 12.20 -2.12 23.96
CA TYR A 194 10.82 -2.55 23.73
C TYR A 194 10.67 -4.06 23.63
N VAL A 195 9.44 -4.53 23.80
CA VAL A 195 8.97 -5.85 23.42
C VAL A 195 7.81 -5.68 22.45
N VAL A 196 7.84 -6.37 21.32
CA VAL A 196 6.70 -6.47 20.40
C VAL A 196 6.14 -7.87 20.44
N LEU A 197 4.83 -7.96 20.57
CA LEU A 197 4.07 -9.17 20.30
C LEU A 197 3.40 -9.00 18.95
N HIS A 198 3.75 -9.84 17.99
CA HIS A 198 3.15 -9.86 16.65
C HIS A 198 2.27 -11.10 16.54
N GLY A 199 0.98 -10.88 16.36
CA GLY A 199 0.00 -11.91 16.04
C GLY A 199 -0.39 -11.82 14.57
N HIS A 200 -0.19 -12.90 13.83
CA HIS A 200 -0.60 -13.04 12.44
C HIS A 200 -1.83 -13.95 12.38
N PHE A 201 -2.98 -13.40 12.00
CA PHE A 201 -4.27 -14.07 12.03
C PHE A 201 -4.89 -14.16 10.65
N ILE A 202 -5.41 -15.34 10.31
CA ILE A 202 -6.10 -15.58 9.04
C ILE A 202 -7.60 -15.63 9.29
N TYR A 203 -8.36 -14.84 8.53
CA TYR A 203 -9.81 -14.80 8.56
C TYR A 203 -10.40 -15.52 7.35
N ASP A 204 -11.63 -15.97 7.49
CA ASP A 204 -12.39 -16.44 6.34
C ASP A 204 -12.40 -15.37 5.24
N GLU A 205 -12.64 -15.76 4.01
CA GLU A 205 -12.72 -14.87 2.84
C GLU A 205 -11.38 -14.32 2.32
N GLY A 206 -10.24 -14.73 2.88
CA GLY A 206 -8.93 -14.31 2.40
C GLY A 206 -8.45 -12.98 2.98
N VAL A 207 -8.65 -12.77 4.26
CA VAL A 207 -8.15 -11.60 4.98
C VAL A 207 -7.11 -12.03 6.01
N ILE A 208 -6.00 -11.31 6.09
CA ILE A 208 -5.02 -11.38 7.16
C ILE A 208 -5.16 -10.14 8.05
N GLY A 209 -5.06 -10.35 9.35
CA GLY A 209 -4.89 -9.30 10.35
C GLY A 209 -3.58 -9.48 11.08
N ASP A 210 -2.65 -8.56 10.86
CA ASP A 210 -1.40 -8.47 11.61
C ASP A 210 -1.58 -7.50 12.77
N ARG A 211 -1.46 -8.03 14.00
CA ARG A 211 -1.57 -7.25 15.22
C ARG A 211 -0.22 -7.08 15.87
N TYR A 212 0.25 -5.85 15.95
CA TYR A 212 1.49 -5.48 16.63
C TYR A 212 1.17 -4.78 17.94
N ALA A 213 1.54 -5.41 19.07
CA ALA A 213 1.44 -4.81 20.39
C ALA A 213 2.84 -4.49 20.90
N ILE A 214 3.17 -3.21 20.98
CA ILE A 214 4.49 -2.69 21.33
C ILE A 214 4.44 -2.24 22.80
N TYR A 215 5.30 -2.83 23.61
CA TYR A 215 5.43 -2.54 25.03
C TYR A 215 6.75 -1.83 25.31
N GLU A 216 6.67 -0.67 25.89
CA GLU A 216 7.79 0.13 26.38
C GLU A 216 7.63 0.37 27.89
N ALA A 217 8.65 0.91 28.55
CA ALA A 217 8.61 1.15 29.98
C ALA A 217 7.43 2.04 30.44
N ASN A 218 7.02 3.02 29.59
CA ASN A 218 6.07 4.05 29.96
C ASN A 218 4.83 4.12 29.04
N GLN A 219 4.78 3.31 27.99
CA GLN A 219 3.64 3.31 27.05
C GLN A 219 3.47 1.97 26.36
N ASN A 220 2.24 1.69 25.94
CA ASN A 220 1.90 0.56 25.09
C ASN A 220 1.15 1.07 23.88
N ARG A 221 1.46 0.53 22.70
CA ARG A 221 0.78 0.87 21.43
C ARG A 221 0.34 -0.41 20.77
N ILE A 222 -0.85 -0.42 20.18
CA ILE A 222 -1.38 -1.54 19.42
C ILE A 222 -1.77 -1.04 18.04
N PHE A 223 -1.32 -1.78 17.01
CA PHE A 223 -1.66 -1.53 15.62
C PHE A 223 -2.24 -2.80 15.01
N ASN A 224 -3.30 -2.66 14.24
CA ASN A 224 -3.82 -3.70 13.37
C ASN A 224 -3.58 -3.28 11.92
N ILE A 225 -2.94 -4.15 11.16
CA ILE A 225 -2.73 -3.99 9.72
C ILE A 225 -3.53 -5.09 9.04
N TRP A 226 -4.32 -4.72 8.06
CA TRP A 226 -5.17 -5.65 7.32
C TRP A 226 -4.62 -5.88 5.93
N THR A 227 -4.68 -7.11 5.46
CA THR A 227 -4.31 -7.48 4.10
C THR A 227 -5.40 -8.37 3.53
N VAL A 228 -6.03 -7.92 2.44
CA VAL A 228 -7.05 -8.67 1.71
C VAL A 228 -6.42 -9.29 0.47
N GLY A 229 -6.59 -10.59 0.32
CA GLY A 229 -6.27 -11.31 -0.91
C GLY A 229 -7.50 -11.46 -1.78
N PHE A 230 -7.35 -11.24 -3.09
CA PHE A 230 -8.43 -11.25 -4.04
C PHE A 230 -8.34 -12.42 -5.02
N SER A 231 -9.47 -13.00 -5.38
CA SER A 231 -9.60 -13.68 -6.66
C SER A 231 -9.77 -12.64 -7.77
N GLU A 232 -9.43 -13.01 -9.01
CA GLU A 232 -9.62 -12.11 -10.16
C GLU A 232 -11.08 -11.69 -10.31
N SER A 233 -12.03 -12.61 -10.09
CA SER A 233 -13.46 -12.31 -10.19
C SER A 233 -13.93 -11.33 -9.10
N GLN A 234 -13.48 -11.47 -7.85
CA GLN A 234 -13.85 -10.55 -6.77
C GLN A 234 -13.32 -9.13 -7.05
N LEU A 235 -12.06 -9.00 -7.49
CA LEU A 235 -11.49 -7.70 -7.81
C LEU A 235 -12.18 -7.05 -9.01
N ARG A 236 -12.49 -7.86 -10.04
CA ARG A 236 -13.27 -7.43 -11.21
C ARG A 236 -14.63 -6.88 -10.81
N ASP A 237 -15.37 -7.59 -9.96
CA ASP A 237 -16.68 -7.15 -9.50
C ASP A 237 -16.60 -5.80 -8.75
N GLU A 238 -15.59 -5.59 -7.89
CA GLU A 238 -15.41 -4.31 -7.18
C GLU A 238 -15.16 -3.14 -8.17
N VAL A 239 -14.30 -3.31 -9.18
CA VAL A 239 -13.98 -2.23 -10.12
C VAL A 239 -15.13 -1.97 -11.11
N GLU A 240 -15.78 -3.02 -11.62
CA GLU A 240 -16.91 -2.89 -12.57
C GLU A 240 -18.14 -2.27 -11.90
N ASN A 241 -18.39 -2.56 -10.63
CA ASN A 241 -19.46 -1.92 -9.84
C ASN A 241 -19.24 -0.40 -9.67
N THR A 242 -18.01 0.08 -9.81
CA THR A 242 -17.70 1.52 -9.77
C THR A 242 -17.83 2.19 -11.14
N GLY A 243 -17.95 1.40 -12.22
CA GLY A 243 -18.09 1.86 -13.60
C GLY A 243 -16.83 1.70 -14.45
N PHE A 244 -15.75 1.19 -13.89
CA PHE A 244 -14.56 0.86 -14.65
C PHE A 244 -14.79 -0.36 -15.56
N LYS A 245 -14.07 -0.39 -16.68
CA LYS A 245 -13.97 -1.54 -17.57
C LYS A 245 -12.60 -2.18 -17.39
N VAL A 246 -12.56 -3.47 -17.08
CA VAL A 246 -11.30 -4.21 -16.98
C VAL A 246 -10.73 -4.42 -18.38
N LEU A 247 -9.50 -3.96 -18.59
CA LEU A 247 -8.75 -4.13 -19.84
C LEU A 247 -7.89 -5.40 -19.79
N GLN A 248 -7.11 -5.56 -18.72
CA GLN A 248 -6.15 -6.66 -18.59
C GLN A 248 -5.81 -6.96 -17.13
N THR A 249 -5.42 -8.21 -16.89
CA THR A 249 -4.90 -8.68 -15.60
C THR A 249 -3.50 -9.25 -15.75
N PHE A 250 -2.67 -9.06 -14.73
CA PHE A 250 -1.25 -9.44 -14.74
C PHE A 250 -0.85 -10.11 -13.41
N CYS A 251 0.30 -10.78 -13.41
CA CYS A 251 0.97 -11.22 -12.19
C CYS A 251 1.97 -10.13 -11.73
N GLY A 252 1.47 -9.12 -10.98
CA GLY A 252 2.25 -7.92 -10.62
C GLY A 252 2.36 -6.89 -11.76
N ILE A 253 3.01 -5.77 -11.51
CA ILE A 253 3.09 -4.63 -12.45
C ILE A 253 4.32 -4.74 -13.38
N GLU A 254 4.61 -5.93 -13.89
CA GLU A 254 5.76 -6.21 -14.76
C GLU A 254 5.35 -6.84 -16.10
N ASP A 255 4.09 -6.68 -16.53
CA ASP A 255 3.54 -7.29 -17.75
C ASP A 255 3.74 -8.82 -17.82
N ARG A 256 3.59 -9.50 -16.70
CA ARG A 256 3.60 -10.96 -16.65
C ARG A 256 2.17 -11.50 -16.74
N PRO A 257 1.93 -12.59 -17.51
CA PRO A 257 0.60 -13.20 -17.54
C PRO A 257 0.08 -13.50 -16.13
N PHE A 258 -1.20 -13.25 -15.89
CA PHE A 258 -1.82 -13.57 -14.61
C PHE A 258 -1.81 -15.08 -14.34
N ASP A 259 -1.49 -15.43 -13.10
CA ASP A 259 -1.55 -16.77 -12.54
C ASP A 259 -2.36 -16.71 -11.23
N GLU A 260 -3.49 -17.42 -11.17
CA GLU A 260 -4.36 -17.44 -10.00
C GLU A 260 -3.71 -18.05 -8.75
N ASN A 261 -2.65 -18.86 -8.94
CA ASN A 261 -1.84 -19.44 -7.87
C ASN A 261 -0.54 -18.63 -7.60
N GLY A 262 -0.38 -17.52 -8.29
CA GLY A 262 0.70 -16.56 -8.05
C GLY A 262 0.50 -15.75 -6.78
N GLU A 263 1.51 -14.98 -6.41
CA GLU A 263 1.47 -14.11 -5.23
C GLU A 263 0.62 -12.85 -5.47
N LEU A 264 0.70 -12.27 -6.66
CA LEU A 264 0.17 -10.96 -7.00
C LEU A 264 -0.85 -11.03 -8.14
N LEU A 265 -1.83 -10.18 -8.05
CA LEU A 265 -2.78 -9.82 -9.10
C LEU A 265 -2.70 -8.32 -9.33
N ALA A 266 -2.29 -7.90 -10.51
CA ALA A 266 -2.42 -6.53 -10.96
C ALA A 266 -3.54 -6.40 -11.98
N MET A 267 -4.23 -5.27 -11.97
CA MET A 267 -5.35 -5.00 -12.86
C MET A 267 -5.19 -3.62 -13.51
N LEU A 268 -5.37 -3.59 -14.82
CA LEU A 268 -5.48 -2.36 -15.62
C LEU A 268 -6.95 -2.16 -15.99
N VAL A 269 -7.51 -1.04 -15.59
CA VAL A 269 -8.92 -0.70 -15.84
C VAL A 269 -9.06 0.68 -16.49
N GLU A 270 -10.14 0.91 -17.25
CA GLU A 270 -10.42 2.14 -17.99
C GLU A 270 -11.74 2.76 -17.54
N LYS A 271 -11.75 4.09 -17.44
CA LYS A 271 -12.94 4.91 -17.20
C LYS A 271 -13.79 5.05 -18.46
#